data_78afb00555d58d54bbd82942405b5986
#
_entry.id   78afb00555d58d54bbd82942405b5986
#
_cell.length_a   1.000
_cell.length_b   1.000
_cell.length_c   1.000
_cell.angle_alpha   90.00
_cell.angle_beta   90.00
_cell.angle_gamma   90.00
#
_symmetry.space_group_name_H-M   'P 1'
#
loop_
_entity.id
_entity.type
_entity.pdbx_description
1 polymer ?
#
loop_
_entity_poly.entity_id
_entity_poly.type
_entity_poly.pdbx_seq_one_letter_code
_entity_poly.pdbx_strand_id
1 'polypeptide(L)'
;MSHEQQPQAATRKFFRSHEMQLSYLDFGGDSENVLLLLHGHMNDARVFTDFASRLTGWRVISLDQRGHGWSDHSPEKDYSREAYLQDILALIQSELGGQPVVILGHSLGGLNAYQFAARYPQYVKAVIVEDIGTKIQVDLSFAERLPERSASLAQLKDALRQVGVRAVDYFAESVFEDERGFGFRSDCPGMRISQEHCNGAWWEDWLSSTCPVLLIHGKHSFVMDEAHAREMSARRPNTELAVFAECGHDIHSSDPDGFFDVVTKFLDTVSISA
;
A
#
# COMPACT_ATOMS: atom_id res chain seq x y z
N MET A 1 27.06 -24.21 -9.01
CA MET A 1 26.65 -24.18 -7.59
C MET A 1 25.90 -22.88 -7.42
N SER A 2 24.58 -22.94 -7.51
CA SER A 2 23.68 -21.82 -7.28
C SER A 2 23.75 -21.47 -5.80
N HIS A 3 24.31 -20.32 -5.45
CA HIS A 3 24.14 -19.73 -4.13
C HIS A 3 22.65 -19.40 -3.99
N GLU A 4 21.90 -20.24 -3.31
CA GLU A 4 20.62 -19.85 -2.73
C GLU A 4 20.93 -18.72 -1.74
N GLN A 5 20.71 -17.48 -2.16
CA GLN A 5 20.72 -16.33 -1.25
C GLN A 5 19.56 -16.55 -0.26
N GLN A 6 19.90 -16.74 1.01
CA GLN A 6 18.89 -16.76 2.07
C GLN A 6 18.13 -15.41 2.03
N PRO A 7 16.80 -15.41 2.19
CA PRO A 7 16.03 -14.18 2.22
C PRO A 7 16.60 -13.26 3.30
N GLN A 8 17.03 -12.07 2.89
CA GLN A 8 17.58 -11.07 3.80
C GLN A 8 16.46 -10.58 4.71
N ALA A 9 16.64 -10.71 6.02
CA ALA A 9 15.67 -10.21 6.98
C ALA A 9 15.51 -8.70 6.82
N ALA A 10 14.27 -8.23 6.68
CA ALA A 10 13.98 -6.80 6.57
C ALA A 10 14.48 -6.03 7.79
N THR A 11 15.10 -4.88 7.56
CA THR A 11 15.55 -3.98 8.61
C THR A 11 14.58 -2.82 8.75
N ARG A 12 14.06 -2.60 9.96
CA ARG A 12 13.24 -1.43 10.26
C ARG A 12 14.12 -0.20 10.42
N LYS A 13 13.73 0.85 9.69
CA LYS A 13 14.39 2.16 9.72
C LYS A 13 13.36 3.26 9.96
N PHE A 14 13.84 4.45 10.32
CA PHE A 14 13.01 5.60 10.63
C PHE A 14 13.55 6.84 9.92
N PHE A 15 12.65 7.73 9.52
CA PHE A 15 12.98 9.02 8.95
C PHE A 15 12.02 10.09 9.45
N ARG A 16 12.30 11.35 9.17
CA ARG A 16 11.40 12.44 9.55
C ARG A 16 10.67 13.00 8.33
N SER A 17 9.36 13.17 8.51
CA SER A 17 8.50 13.93 7.62
C SER A 17 7.83 15.03 8.43
N HIS A 18 8.28 16.28 8.25
CA HIS A 18 7.88 17.40 9.11
C HIS A 18 8.08 17.08 10.60
N GLU A 19 7.03 17.20 11.41
CA GLU A 19 7.07 16.93 12.85
C GLU A 19 7.01 15.43 13.21
N MET A 20 6.66 14.57 12.23
CA MET A 20 6.42 13.14 12.44
C MET A 20 7.69 12.32 12.23
N GLN A 21 7.87 11.28 13.04
CA GLN A 21 8.78 10.17 12.78
C GLN A 21 8.02 9.04 12.09
N LEU A 22 8.44 8.71 10.88
CA LEU A 22 7.86 7.63 10.10
C LEU A 22 8.83 6.46 10.00
N SER A 23 8.28 5.27 9.85
CA SER A 23 9.04 4.02 9.78
C SER A 23 8.87 3.34 8.43
N TYR A 24 9.88 2.58 8.02
CA TYR A 24 9.81 1.71 6.87
C TYR A 24 10.61 0.43 7.08
N LEU A 25 10.27 -0.60 6.33
CA LEU A 25 11.05 -1.82 6.22
C LEU A 25 11.94 -1.73 4.97
N ASP A 26 13.24 -1.91 5.16
CA ASP A 26 14.23 -2.04 4.08
C ASP A 26 14.56 -3.53 3.94
N PHE A 27 14.13 -4.13 2.84
CA PHE A 27 14.40 -5.53 2.51
C PHE A 27 15.76 -5.73 1.86
N GLY A 28 16.53 -4.64 1.71
CA GLY A 28 17.84 -4.67 1.09
C GLY A 28 17.80 -4.71 -0.43
N GLY A 29 18.89 -5.17 -1.00
CA GLY A 29 19.18 -5.15 -2.45
C GLY A 29 20.16 -4.03 -2.82
N ASP A 30 21.13 -4.36 -3.66
CA ASP A 30 22.17 -3.42 -4.12
C ASP A 30 21.82 -2.75 -5.45
N SER A 31 20.58 -2.92 -5.91
CA SER A 31 20.10 -2.37 -7.17
C SER A 31 19.82 -0.87 -7.08
N GLU A 32 20.16 -0.13 -8.14
CA GLU A 32 19.72 1.26 -8.32
C GLU A 32 18.21 1.35 -8.61
N ASN A 33 17.58 0.24 -8.98
CA ASN A 33 16.13 0.16 -9.14
C ASN A 33 15.45 -0.03 -7.78
N VAL A 34 14.68 0.96 -7.36
CA VAL A 34 13.96 0.94 -6.08
C VAL A 34 12.47 0.70 -6.32
N LEU A 35 11.91 -0.25 -5.57
CA LEU A 35 10.47 -0.49 -5.48
C LEU A 35 9.98 -0.04 -4.10
N LEU A 36 9.15 0.98 -4.09
CA LEU A 36 8.47 1.48 -2.88
C LEU A 36 7.08 0.86 -2.78
N LEU A 37 6.80 0.23 -1.65
CA LEU A 37 5.54 -0.44 -1.33
C LEU A 37 4.72 0.40 -0.35
N LEU A 38 3.43 0.59 -0.66
CA LEU A 38 2.47 1.37 0.14
C LEU A 38 1.24 0.50 0.44
N HIS A 39 1.01 0.20 1.71
CA HIS A 39 -0.09 -0.65 2.17
C HIS A 39 -1.47 0.04 2.19
N GLY A 40 -2.54 -0.72 2.41
CA GLY A 40 -3.91 -0.23 2.58
C GLY A 40 -4.20 0.27 4.00
N HIS A 41 -5.41 0.82 4.22
CA HIS A 41 -5.86 1.24 5.55
C HIS A 41 -5.81 0.10 6.57
N MET A 42 -5.43 0.44 7.80
CA MET A 42 -5.30 -0.44 8.96
C MET A 42 -4.27 -1.57 8.80
N ASN A 43 -3.49 -1.58 7.73
CA ASN A 43 -2.36 -2.45 7.51
C ASN A 43 -1.04 -1.75 7.87
N ASP A 44 0.08 -2.39 7.64
CA ASP A 44 1.42 -1.84 7.82
C ASP A 44 2.41 -2.44 6.80
N ALA A 45 3.67 -2.01 6.86
CA ALA A 45 4.71 -2.41 5.92
C ALA A 45 4.93 -3.93 5.82
N ARG A 46 4.50 -4.73 6.78
CA ARG A 46 4.72 -6.19 6.84
C ARG A 46 3.87 -6.97 5.84
N VAL A 47 2.74 -6.42 5.37
CA VAL A 47 1.82 -7.13 4.47
C VAL A 47 2.46 -7.56 3.16
N PHE A 48 3.52 -6.87 2.75
CA PHE A 48 4.27 -7.20 1.54
C PHE A 48 5.52 -8.06 1.80
N THR A 49 5.70 -8.60 3.01
CA THR A 49 6.92 -9.33 3.37
C THR A 49 7.17 -10.56 2.48
N ASP A 50 6.13 -11.34 2.19
CA ASP A 50 6.27 -12.50 1.30
C ASP A 50 6.72 -12.07 -0.09
N PHE A 51 6.02 -11.13 -0.71
CA PHE A 51 6.36 -10.58 -2.02
C PHE A 51 7.79 -10.00 -2.05
N ALA A 52 8.11 -9.14 -1.08
CA ALA A 52 9.41 -8.44 -1.03
C ALA A 52 10.58 -9.42 -0.84
N SER A 53 10.42 -10.47 -0.04
CA SER A 53 11.45 -11.47 0.22
C SER A 53 11.79 -12.34 -0.99
N ARG A 54 10.87 -12.45 -1.94
CA ARG A 54 11.01 -13.24 -3.17
C ARG A 54 11.60 -12.41 -4.33
N LEU A 55 11.48 -11.07 -4.27
CA LEU A 55 11.89 -10.20 -5.37
C LEU A 55 13.42 -10.02 -5.39
N THR A 56 14.03 -10.31 -6.53
CA THR A 56 15.47 -10.15 -6.76
C THR A 56 15.73 -9.06 -7.80
N GLY A 57 16.93 -8.43 -7.76
CA GLY A 57 17.30 -7.39 -8.70
C GLY A 57 16.70 -6.01 -8.41
N TRP A 58 16.03 -5.85 -7.29
CA TRP A 58 15.43 -4.60 -6.80
C TRP A 58 15.84 -4.32 -5.37
N ARG A 59 15.99 -3.07 -5.01
CA ARG A 59 15.95 -2.64 -3.62
C ARG A 59 14.50 -2.38 -3.24
N VAL A 60 14.00 -3.12 -2.24
CA VAL A 60 12.57 -3.05 -1.85
C VAL A 60 12.43 -2.34 -0.52
N ILE A 61 11.58 -1.32 -0.50
CA ILE A 61 11.27 -0.49 0.67
C ILE A 61 9.76 -0.53 0.89
N SER A 62 9.31 -0.85 2.08
CA SER A 62 7.88 -0.82 2.45
C SER A 62 7.64 0.21 3.55
N LEU A 63 6.84 1.23 3.27
CA LEU A 63 6.56 2.34 4.18
C LEU A 63 5.43 1.95 5.14
N ASP A 64 5.62 2.16 6.44
CA ASP A 64 4.50 2.33 7.37
C ASP A 64 3.94 3.74 7.16
N GLN A 65 2.81 3.88 6.48
CA GLN A 65 2.23 5.19 6.22
C GLN A 65 1.79 5.87 7.52
N ARG A 66 1.68 7.22 7.53
CA ARG A 66 1.25 7.97 8.73
C ARG A 66 0.04 7.34 9.41
N GLY A 67 0.05 7.26 10.71
CA GLY A 67 -1.03 6.66 11.51
C GLY A 67 -1.07 5.14 11.48
N HIS A 68 -0.06 4.47 10.92
CA HIS A 68 0.00 3.01 10.81
C HIS A 68 1.36 2.46 11.25
N GLY A 69 1.37 1.18 11.62
CA GLY A 69 2.57 0.44 11.93
C GLY A 69 3.41 1.07 13.04
N TRP A 70 4.67 1.36 12.76
CA TRP A 70 5.61 2.02 13.68
C TRP A 70 5.81 3.50 13.35
N SER A 71 5.05 4.04 12.40
CA SER A 71 4.98 5.47 12.14
C SER A 71 4.13 6.19 13.18
N ASP A 72 4.45 7.46 13.46
CA ASP A 72 3.68 8.30 14.37
C ASP A 72 2.23 8.42 13.89
N HIS A 73 1.32 8.52 14.86
CA HIS A 73 -0.03 9.00 14.63
C HIS A 73 -0.03 10.53 14.60
N SER A 74 -0.73 11.12 13.60
CA SER A 74 -0.79 12.57 13.51
C SER A 74 -1.45 13.17 14.76
N PRO A 75 -0.77 14.04 15.52
CA PRO A 75 -1.34 14.65 16.72
C PRO A 75 -2.57 15.51 16.38
N GLU A 76 -2.55 16.16 15.22
CA GLU A 76 -3.61 17.04 14.74
C GLU A 76 -4.63 16.32 13.87
N LYS A 77 -4.52 14.98 13.76
CA LYS A 77 -5.35 14.15 12.86
C LYS A 77 -5.29 14.60 11.39
N ASP A 78 -4.14 15.13 10.96
CA ASP A 78 -3.92 15.44 9.56
C ASP A 78 -3.63 14.17 8.77
N TYR A 79 -4.68 13.64 8.17
CA TYR A 79 -4.71 12.52 7.23
C TYR A 79 -5.15 12.99 5.84
N SER A 80 -4.86 14.27 5.50
CA SER A 80 -5.14 14.84 4.19
C SER A 80 -4.35 14.15 3.08
N ARG A 81 -4.84 14.27 1.84
CA ARG A 81 -4.15 13.74 0.68
C ARG A 81 -2.74 14.32 0.54
N GLU A 82 -2.61 15.64 0.75
CA GLU A 82 -1.32 16.33 0.69
C GLU A 82 -0.34 15.78 1.72
N ALA A 83 -0.79 15.53 2.94
CA ALA A 83 0.05 15.02 4.00
C ALA A 83 0.65 13.63 3.67
N TYR A 84 -0.14 12.71 3.11
CA TYR A 84 0.37 11.42 2.63
C TYR A 84 1.41 11.58 1.50
N LEU A 85 1.17 12.49 0.56
CA LEU A 85 2.10 12.72 -0.55
C LEU A 85 3.41 13.35 -0.09
N GLN A 86 3.37 14.23 0.90
CA GLN A 86 4.58 14.82 1.50
C GLN A 86 5.42 13.78 2.24
N ASP A 87 4.81 12.79 2.88
CA ASP A 87 5.55 11.69 3.50
C ASP A 87 6.32 10.85 2.49
N ILE A 88 5.69 10.52 1.37
CA ILE A 88 6.34 9.79 0.27
C ILE A 88 7.50 10.61 -0.29
N LEU A 89 7.28 11.91 -0.50
CA LEU A 89 8.33 12.82 -0.99
C LEU A 89 9.50 12.88 -0.03
N ALA A 90 9.24 13.03 1.28
CA ALA A 90 10.27 13.05 2.31
C ALA A 90 11.10 11.76 2.32
N LEU A 91 10.44 10.58 2.25
CA LEU A 91 11.14 9.29 2.17
C LEU A 91 12.07 9.23 0.96
N ILE A 92 11.57 9.58 -0.24
CA ILE A 92 12.34 9.54 -1.46
C ILE A 92 13.54 10.47 -1.38
N GLN A 93 13.36 11.68 -0.87
CA GLN A 93 14.43 12.68 -0.79
C GLN A 93 15.47 12.35 0.28
N SER A 94 15.06 11.91 1.47
CA SER A 94 16.01 11.69 2.58
C SER A 94 16.67 10.31 2.56
N GLU A 95 15.95 9.26 2.17
CA GLU A 95 16.39 7.87 2.33
C GLU A 95 16.76 7.19 0.99
N LEU A 96 16.19 7.68 -0.13
CA LEU A 96 16.36 7.07 -1.45
C LEU A 96 17.16 7.97 -2.41
N GLY A 97 17.82 8.99 -1.89
CA GLY A 97 18.71 9.87 -2.65
C GLY A 97 18.03 10.75 -3.70
N GLY A 98 16.70 10.92 -3.61
CA GLY A 98 15.92 11.73 -4.55
C GLY A 98 15.81 11.12 -5.95
N GLN A 99 16.11 9.83 -6.12
CA GLN A 99 16.02 9.15 -7.41
C GLN A 99 14.59 8.70 -7.71
N PRO A 100 14.19 8.66 -8.99
CA PRO A 100 12.88 8.13 -9.36
C PRO A 100 12.73 6.65 -8.98
N VAL A 101 11.58 6.29 -8.45
CA VAL A 101 11.26 4.93 -7.98
C VAL A 101 10.06 4.35 -8.73
N VAL A 102 9.88 3.02 -8.68
CA VAL A 102 8.60 2.38 -8.98
C VAL A 102 7.81 2.32 -7.67
N ILE A 103 6.52 2.65 -7.73
CA ILE A 103 5.64 2.63 -6.55
C ILE A 103 4.56 1.58 -6.76
N LEU A 104 4.47 0.60 -5.85
CA LEU A 104 3.36 -0.33 -5.75
C LEU A 104 2.52 0.07 -4.56
N GLY A 105 1.22 0.29 -4.77
CA GLY A 105 0.31 0.63 -3.70
C GLY A 105 -0.97 -0.20 -3.74
N HIS A 106 -1.37 -0.70 -2.56
CA HIS A 106 -2.63 -1.38 -2.35
C HIS A 106 -3.66 -0.42 -1.73
N SER A 107 -4.88 -0.38 -2.26
CA SER A 107 -5.99 0.38 -1.68
C SER A 107 -5.61 1.86 -1.42
N LEU A 108 -5.58 2.34 -0.16
CA LEU A 108 -5.04 3.66 0.22
C LEU A 108 -3.68 3.94 -0.44
N GLY A 109 -2.77 2.97 -0.38
CA GLY A 109 -1.44 3.08 -0.98
C GLY A 109 -1.50 3.23 -2.51
N GLY A 110 -2.46 2.59 -3.18
CA GLY A 110 -2.70 2.73 -4.62
C GLY A 110 -3.19 4.13 -4.99
N LEU A 111 -4.12 4.70 -4.20
CA LEU A 111 -4.54 6.09 -4.33
C LEU A 111 -3.34 7.04 -4.15
N ASN A 112 -2.55 6.83 -3.09
CA ASN A 112 -1.35 7.63 -2.82
C ASN A 112 -0.35 7.53 -3.98
N ALA A 113 -0.14 6.34 -4.54
CA ALA A 113 0.81 6.10 -5.61
C ALA A 113 0.46 6.86 -6.90
N TYR A 114 -0.78 6.78 -7.38
CA TYR A 114 -1.13 7.50 -8.61
C TYR A 114 -1.26 9.01 -8.40
N GLN A 115 -1.70 9.47 -7.22
CA GLN A 115 -1.71 10.90 -6.89
C GLN A 115 -0.29 11.46 -6.75
N PHE A 116 0.63 10.68 -6.17
CA PHE A 116 2.04 11.06 -6.10
C PHE A 116 2.66 11.17 -7.50
N ALA A 117 2.36 10.24 -8.39
CA ALA A 117 2.82 10.29 -9.78
C ALA A 117 2.26 11.50 -10.55
N ALA A 118 1.02 11.90 -10.26
CA ALA A 118 0.43 13.11 -10.83
C ALA A 118 1.10 14.39 -10.34
N ARG A 119 1.43 14.47 -9.03
CA ARG A 119 1.96 15.66 -8.39
C ARG A 119 3.49 15.79 -8.53
N TYR A 120 4.21 14.66 -8.51
CA TYR A 120 5.67 14.59 -8.49
C TYR A 120 6.23 13.62 -9.55
N PRO A 121 5.88 13.80 -10.84
CA PRO A 121 6.22 12.85 -11.90
C PRO A 121 7.74 12.61 -12.05
N GLN A 122 8.57 13.57 -11.66
CA GLN A 122 10.02 13.47 -11.72
C GLN A 122 10.62 12.41 -10.76
N TYR A 123 9.85 11.95 -9.79
CA TYR A 123 10.25 10.93 -8.81
C TYR A 123 9.63 9.54 -9.08
N VAL A 124 8.91 9.38 -10.21
CA VAL A 124 8.18 8.14 -10.47
C VAL A 124 8.54 7.56 -11.84
N LYS A 125 9.11 6.34 -11.83
CA LYS A 125 9.38 5.57 -13.05
C LYS A 125 8.14 4.87 -13.56
N ALA A 126 7.38 4.25 -12.67
CA ALA A 126 6.14 3.53 -12.97
C ALA A 126 5.29 3.38 -11.70
N VAL A 127 4.01 3.05 -11.87
CA VAL A 127 3.07 2.81 -10.75
C VAL A 127 2.40 1.45 -10.92
N ILE A 128 2.28 0.72 -9.83
CA ILE A 128 1.47 -0.49 -9.72
C ILE A 128 0.36 -0.19 -8.72
N VAL A 129 -0.89 -0.27 -9.17
CA VAL A 129 -2.08 0.02 -8.36
C VAL A 129 -2.82 -1.27 -8.12
N GLU A 130 -2.87 -1.71 -6.88
CA GLU A 130 -3.66 -2.86 -6.47
C GLU A 130 -4.99 -2.40 -5.89
N ASP A 131 -6.02 -2.69 -6.62
CA ASP A 131 -7.45 -2.70 -6.28
C ASP A 131 -7.99 -1.42 -5.61
N ILE A 132 -7.77 -0.28 -6.27
CA ILE A 132 -8.44 0.98 -5.94
C ILE A 132 -8.82 1.73 -7.22
N GLY A 133 -10.02 2.30 -7.23
CA GLY A 133 -10.55 3.07 -8.35
C GLY A 133 -10.28 4.57 -8.26
N THR A 134 -10.76 5.29 -9.26
CA THR A 134 -10.80 6.77 -9.26
C THR A 134 -12.08 7.33 -8.67
N LYS A 135 -13.10 6.50 -8.46
CA LYS A 135 -14.35 6.84 -7.76
C LYS A 135 -14.39 6.06 -6.47
N ILE A 136 -14.17 6.73 -5.35
CA ILE A 136 -14.05 6.10 -4.04
C ILE A 136 -15.19 6.58 -3.16
N GLN A 137 -15.92 5.63 -2.58
CA GLN A 137 -16.98 5.88 -1.62
C GLN A 137 -17.01 4.71 -0.63
N VAL A 138 -16.16 4.76 0.39
CA VAL A 138 -16.00 3.72 1.41
C VAL A 138 -16.21 4.35 2.79
N ASP A 139 -16.76 3.59 3.72
CA ASP A 139 -16.95 3.98 5.13
C ASP A 139 -16.06 3.11 6.03
N LEU A 140 -15.14 3.74 6.76
CA LEU A 140 -14.30 3.11 7.79
C LEU A 140 -14.72 3.52 9.22
N SER A 141 -15.92 4.01 9.42
CA SER A 141 -16.42 4.40 10.76
C SER A 141 -16.44 3.23 11.76
N PHE A 142 -16.45 2.00 11.28
CA PHE A 142 -16.34 0.82 12.13
C PHE A 142 -15.05 0.78 12.94
N ALA A 143 -13.95 1.38 12.44
CA ALA A 143 -12.65 1.38 13.10
C ALA A 143 -12.70 2.07 14.49
N GLU A 144 -13.54 3.09 14.65
CA GLU A 144 -13.74 3.78 15.94
C GLU A 144 -14.40 2.91 17.01
N ARG A 145 -15.06 1.82 16.61
CA ARG A 145 -15.77 0.90 17.51
C ARG A 145 -14.95 -0.32 17.90
N LEU A 146 -13.75 -0.45 17.33
CA LEU A 146 -12.85 -1.55 17.68
C LEU A 146 -12.24 -1.34 19.06
N PRO A 147 -12.05 -2.41 19.84
CA PRO A 147 -11.35 -2.31 21.11
C PRO A 147 -9.88 -1.97 20.87
N GLU A 148 -9.29 -1.14 21.72
CA GLU A 148 -7.85 -0.84 21.66
C GLU A 148 -7.00 -2.12 21.83
N ARG A 149 -7.45 -3.03 22.71
CA ARG A 149 -6.84 -4.36 22.93
C ARG A 149 -7.91 -5.42 23.18
N SER A 150 -7.58 -6.63 22.78
CA SER A 150 -8.35 -7.86 23.04
C SER A 150 -7.45 -8.89 23.72
N ALA A 151 -8.00 -9.71 24.61
CA ALA A 151 -7.20 -10.71 25.34
C ALA A 151 -6.69 -11.84 24.43
N SER A 152 -7.24 -11.99 23.23
CA SER A 152 -6.75 -12.95 22.23
C SER A 152 -7.03 -12.47 20.81
N LEU A 153 -6.27 -13.01 19.83
CA LEU A 153 -6.52 -12.77 18.40
C LEU A 153 -7.94 -13.20 17.99
N ALA A 154 -8.47 -14.28 18.56
CA ALA A 154 -9.84 -14.72 18.29
C ALA A 154 -10.87 -13.67 18.72
N GLN A 155 -10.72 -13.10 19.91
CA GLN A 155 -11.62 -12.03 20.38
C GLN A 155 -11.51 -10.75 19.52
N LEU A 156 -10.31 -10.39 19.05
CA LEU A 156 -10.14 -9.26 18.15
C LEU A 156 -10.82 -9.52 16.81
N LYS A 157 -10.67 -10.73 16.24
CA LYS A 157 -11.39 -11.15 15.03
C LYS A 157 -12.92 -11.15 15.24
N ASP A 158 -13.39 -11.55 16.40
CA ASP A 158 -14.82 -11.47 16.73
C ASP A 158 -15.32 -10.02 16.85
N ALA A 159 -14.53 -9.12 17.43
CA ALA A 159 -14.85 -7.70 17.47
C ALA A 159 -14.97 -7.10 16.05
N LEU A 160 -14.07 -7.46 15.12
CA LEU A 160 -14.17 -7.08 13.70
C LEU A 160 -15.50 -7.56 13.07
N ARG A 161 -15.88 -8.83 13.32
CA ARG A 161 -17.15 -9.38 12.81
C ARG A 161 -18.37 -8.64 13.38
N GLN A 162 -18.33 -8.32 14.67
CA GLN A 162 -19.43 -7.60 15.36
C GLN A 162 -19.63 -6.18 14.82
N VAL A 163 -18.59 -5.51 14.36
CA VAL A 163 -18.71 -4.20 13.70
C VAL A 163 -19.00 -4.28 12.20
N GLY A 164 -19.23 -5.49 11.67
CA GLY A 164 -19.70 -5.72 10.30
C GLY A 164 -18.59 -6.00 9.28
N VAL A 165 -17.34 -6.17 9.72
CA VAL A 165 -16.21 -6.50 8.84
C VAL A 165 -16.34 -7.95 8.36
N ARG A 166 -16.32 -8.16 7.05
CA ARG A 166 -16.35 -9.49 6.41
C ARG A 166 -14.96 -10.02 6.12
N ALA A 167 -14.06 -9.17 5.60
CA ALA A 167 -12.68 -9.51 5.29
C ALA A 167 -11.79 -9.45 6.54
N VAL A 168 -12.10 -10.29 7.55
CA VAL A 168 -11.44 -10.25 8.87
C VAL A 168 -9.96 -10.57 8.77
N ASP A 169 -9.59 -11.49 7.88
CA ASP A 169 -8.20 -11.95 7.74
C ASP A 169 -7.31 -10.87 7.13
N TYR A 170 -7.82 -10.04 6.22
CA TYR A 170 -7.13 -8.86 5.72
C TYR A 170 -6.64 -7.93 6.85
N PHE A 171 -7.52 -7.60 7.79
CA PHE A 171 -7.12 -6.74 8.92
C PHE A 171 -6.25 -7.47 9.95
N ALA A 172 -6.35 -8.80 10.02
CA ALA A 172 -5.56 -9.59 10.94
C ALA A 172 -4.06 -9.63 10.60
N GLU A 173 -3.66 -9.34 9.36
CA GLU A 173 -2.26 -9.32 8.93
C GLU A 173 -1.42 -8.28 9.69
N SER A 174 -2.02 -7.16 10.11
CA SER A 174 -1.35 -6.08 10.85
C SER A 174 -1.53 -6.13 12.36
N VAL A 175 -2.15 -7.18 12.87
CA VAL A 175 -2.32 -7.36 14.31
C VAL A 175 -0.95 -7.54 14.96
N PHE A 176 -0.80 -6.93 16.13
CA PHE A 176 0.34 -7.15 17.02
C PHE A 176 -0.14 -7.56 18.40
N GLU A 177 0.77 -8.14 19.19
CA GLU A 177 0.58 -8.51 20.58
C GLU A 177 1.54 -7.70 21.44
N ASP A 178 1.04 -7.18 22.56
CA ASP A 178 1.84 -6.57 23.62
C ASP A 178 1.34 -7.10 24.99
N GLU A 179 1.87 -6.56 26.08
CA GLU A 179 1.48 -6.92 27.45
C GLU A 179 -0.01 -6.70 27.77
N ARG A 180 -0.69 -5.86 27.00
CA ARG A 180 -2.13 -5.57 27.12
C ARG A 180 -2.99 -6.46 26.24
N GLY A 181 -2.39 -7.28 25.37
CA GLY A 181 -3.04 -8.20 24.45
C GLY A 181 -2.89 -7.83 22.99
N PHE A 182 -3.88 -8.22 22.19
CA PHE A 182 -3.88 -8.09 20.72
C PHE A 182 -4.59 -6.81 20.27
N GLY A 183 -4.00 -6.09 19.32
CA GLY A 183 -4.58 -4.86 18.78
C GLY A 183 -3.95 -4.44 17.47
N PHE A 184 -4.37 -3.29 16.97
CA PHE A 184 -3.82 -2.64 15.78
C PHE A 184 -2.86 -1.53 16.18
N ARG A 185 -1.80 -1.34 15.38
CA ARG A 185 -0.92 -0.16 15.48
C ARG A 185 -1.47 1.04 14.71
N SER A 186 -2.60 0.88 14.05
CA SER A 186 -3.25 1.98 13.34
C SER A 186 -3.97 2.92 14.29
N ASP A 187 -3.99 4.21 13.97
CA ASP A 187 -4.85 5.21 14.60
C ASP A 187 -6.30 4.97 14.17
N CYS A 188 -6.97 4.00 14.79
CA CYS A 188 -8.33 3.59 14.40
C CYS A 188 -9.33 4.77 14.28
N PRO A 189 -9.38 5.75 15.19
CA PRO A 189 -10.19 6.96 14.99
C PRO A 189 -9.74 7.80 13.79
N GLY A 190 -8.43 7.90 13.55
CA GLY A 190 -7.86 8.64 12.42
C GLY A 190 -8.16 7.98 11.06
N MET A 191 -8.43 6.66 11.03
CA MET A 191 -8.72 5.95 9.78
C MET A 191 -10.04 6.40 9.14
N ARG A 192 -11.05 6.76 9.93
CA ARG A 192 -12.28 7.36 9.40
C ARG A 192 -11.97 8.70 8.72
N ILE A 193 -11.20 9.57 9.37
CA ILE A 193 -10.80 10.86 8.82
C ILE A 193 -9.99 10.67 7.53
N SER A 194 -9.02 9.75 7.54
CA SER A 194 -8.24 9.39 6.35
C SER A 194 -9.14 8.94 5.19
N GLN A 195 -10.12 8.06 5.46
CA GLN A 195 -11.04 7.60 4.44
C GLN A 195 -11.93 8.72 3.89
N GLU A 196 -12.40 9.62 4.73
CA GLU A 196 -13.18 10.78 4.28
C GLU A 196 -12.38 11.63 3.27
N HIS A 197 -11.07 11.80 3.48
CA HIS A 197 -10.18 12.47 2.52
C HIS A 197 -9.89 11.62 1.26
N CYS A 198 -10.04 10.30 1.32
CA CYS A 198 -9.91 9.44 0.16
C CYS A 198 -11.18 9.42 -0.71
N ASN A 199 -12.36 9.62 -0.11
CA ASN A 199 -13.63 9.61 -0.83
C ASN A 199 -13.72 10.76 -1.83
N GLY A 200 -14.19 10.43 -3.04
CA GLY A 200 -14.30 11.41 -4.12
C GLY A 200 -14.09 10.83 -5.50
N ALA A 201 -13.83 11.73 -6.45
CA ALA A 201 -13.57 11.39 -7.85
C ALA A 201 -12.18 11.92 -8.26
N TRP A 202 -11.25 11.02 -8.52
CA TRP A 202 -9.83 11.31 -8.73
C TRP A 202 -9.37 11.08 -10.18
N TRP A 203 -10.28 11.24 -11.14
CA TRP A 203 -9.97 11.07 -12.57
C TRP A 203 -8.87 11.99 -13.07
N GLU A 204 -8.82 13.21 -12.59
CA GLU A 204 -7.80 14.17 -12.98
C GLU A 204 -6.41 13.70 -12.57
N ASP A 205 -6.25 13.26 -11.32
CA ASP A 205 -4.98 12.72 -10.83
C ASP A 205 -4.56 11.45 -11.61
N TRP A 206 -5.51 10.54 -11.85
CA TRP A 206 -5.25 9.32 -12.61
C TRP A 206 -4.72 9.58 -14.02
N LEU A 207 -5.26 10.60 -14.69
CA LEU A 207 -4.93 10.95 -16.07
C LEU A 207 -3.73 11.91 -16.22
N SER A 208 -3.27 12.55 -15.13
CA SER A 208 -2.25 13.58 -15.18
C SER A 208 -0.83 13.05 -15.38
N SER A 209 -0.52 11.83 -14.96
CA SER A 209 0.81 11.25 -15.14
C SER A 209 0.88 10.39 -16.40
N THR A 210 2.08 10.29 -17.02
CA THR A 210 2.32 9.54 -18.25
C THR A 210 3.19 8.29 -18.06
N CYS A 211 3.68 8.05 -16.84
CA CYS A 211 4.48 6.87 -16.54
C CYS A 211 3.70 5.57 -16.81
N PRO A 212 4.35 4.44 -17.10
CA PRO A 212 3.69 3.14 -17.20
C PRO A 212 2.91 2.80 -15.92
N VAL A 213 1.73 2.19 -16.08
CA VAL A 213 0.92 1.70 -14.94
C VAL A 213 0.50 0.26 -15.15
N LEU A 214 0.60 -0.53 -14.09
CA LEU A 214 -0.10 -1.80 -13.95
C LEU A 214 -1.27 -1.59 -12.97
N LEU A 215 -2.50 -1.78 -13.44
CA LEU A 215 -3.70 -1.81 -12.61
C LEU A 215 -4.08 -3.27 -12.35
N ILE A 216 -4.09 -3.67 -11.09
CA ILE A 216 -4.46 -5.00 -10.63
C ILE A 216 -5.84 -4.93 -9.99
N HIS A 217 -6.75 -5.83 -10.38
CA HIS A 217 -8.12 -5.85 -9.90
C HIS A 217 -8.57 -7.26 -9.52
N GLY A 218 -9.13 -7.41 -8.33
CA GLY A 218 -9.79 -8.63 -7.89
C GLY A 218 -11.27 -8.61 -8.25
N LYS A 219 -11.74 -9.63 -9.01
CA LYS A 219 -13.12 -9.68 -9.54
C LYS A 219 -14.19 -9.64 -8.44
N HIS A 220 -13.86 -10.09 -7.24
CA HIS A 220 -14.76 -10.09 -6.07
C HIS A 220 -14.52 -8.92 -5.13
N SER A 221 -13.80 -7.87 -5.59
CA SER A 221 -13.55 -6.67 -4.81
C SER A 221 -14.88 -5.97 -4.43
N PHE A 222 -14.89 -5.43 -3.22
CA PHE A 222 -15.98 -4.56 -2.74
C PHE A 222 -15.67 -3.07 -2.91
N VAL A 223 -14.45 -2.73 -3.36
CA VAL A 223 -13.96 -1.35 -3.48
C VAL A 223 -14.11 -0.82 -4.89
N MET A 224 -13.90 -1.67 -5.88
CA MET A 224 -13.97 -1.31 -7.30
C MET A 224 -14.60 -2.47 -8.08
N ASP A 225 -15.46 -2.18 -9.05
CA ASP A 225 -15.96 -3.17 -9.99
C ASP A 225 -15.08 -3.27 -11.25
N GLU A 226 -15.20 -4.40 -11.96
CA GLU A 226 -14.40 -4.67 -13.15
C GLU A 226 -14.67 -3.67 -14.28
N ALA A 227 -15.89 -3.17 -14.42
CA ALA A 227 -16.24 -2.18 -15.43
C ALA A 227 -15.48 -0.88 -15.21
N HIS A 228 -15.34 -0.45 -13.96
CA HIS A 228 -14.55 0.73 -13.60
C HIS A 228 -13.05 0.50 -13.82
N ALA A 229 -12.50 -0.67 -13.47
CA ALA A 229 -11.10 -1.01 -13.75
C ALA A 229 -10.79 -0.96 -15.25
N ARG A 230 -11.70 -1.50 -16.09
CA ARG A 230 -11.58 -1.44 -17.56
C ARG A 230 -11.70 0.00 -18.08
N GLU A 231 -12.60 0.82 -17.53
CA GLU A 231 -12.69 2.25 -17.85
C GLU A 231 -11.39 2.98 -17.55
N MET A 232 -10.80 2.74 -16.36
CA MET A 232 -9.54 3.35 -15.95
C MET A 232 -8.40 2.99 -16.89
N SER A 233 -8.26 1.71 -17.26
CA SER A 233 -7.23 1.24 -18.19
C SER A 233 -7.45 1.78 -19.60
N ALA A 234 -8.67 1.83 -20.09
CA ALA A 234 -8.98 2.31 -21.44
C ALA A 234 -8.76 3.82 -21.61
N ARG A 235 -8.95 4.61 -20.55
CA ARG A 235 -8.83 6.07 -20.60
C ARG A 235 -7.41 6.59 -20.39
N ARG A 236 -6.53 5.80 -19.78
CA ARG A 236 -5.15 6.21 -19.51
C ARG A 236 -4.18 5.43 -20.39
N PRO A 237 -3.41 6.10 -21.28
CA PRO A 237 -2.35 5.45 -22.06
C PRO A 237 -1.31 4.77 -21.16
N ASN A 238 -0.60 3.77 -21.70
CA ASN A 238 0.44 3.02 -21.00
C ASN A 238 -0.05 2.36 -19.70
N THR A 239 -1.30 1.89 -19.70
CA THR A 239 -1.89 1.17 -18.56
C THR A 239 -2.20 -0.27 -18.95
N GLU A 240 -1.56 -1.21 -18.27
CA GLU A 240 -1.89 -2.62 -18.31
C GLU A 240 -2.93 -2.93 -17.23
N LEU A 241 -3.91 -3.81 -17.55
CA LEU A 241 -4.91 -4.27 -16.59
C LEU A 241 -4.76 -5.78 -16.38
N ALA A 242 -4.55 -6.20 -15.13
CA ALA A 242 -4.58 -7.57 -14.70
C ALA A 242 -5.83 -7.82 -13.82
N VAL A 243 -6.67 -8.81 -14.21
CA VAL A 243 -7.88 -9.18 -13.48
C VAL A 243 -7.71 -10.56 -12.88
N PHE A 244 -7.85 -10.66 -11.56
CA PHE A 244 -7.79 -11.90 -10.80
C PHE A 244 -9.21 -12.41 -10.53
N ALA A 245 -9.58 -13.50 -11.20
CA ALA A 245 -10.96 -13.99 -11.25
C ALA A 245 -11.48 -14.48 -9.87
N GLU A 246 -10.61 -15.01 -9.03
CA GLU A 246 -10.97 -15.63 -7.76
C GLU A 246 -10.62 -14.75 -6.54
N CYS A 247 -10.01 -13.58 -6.76
CA CYS A 247 -9.56 -12.70 -5.69
C CYS A 247 -10.58 -11.59 -5.36
N GLY A 248 -10.54 -11.15 -4.11
CA GLY A 248 -11.20 -9.96 -3.60
C GLY A 248 -10.29 -8.74 -3.63
N HIS A 249 -10.34 -7.96 -2.55
CA HIS A 249 -9.61 -6.69 -2.44
C HIS A 249 -8.10 -6.84 -2.20
N ASP A 250 -7.67 -7.92 -1.55
CA ASP A 250 -6.30 -8.20 -1.11
C ASP A 250 -5.66 -9.29 -1.97
N ILE A 251 -5.31 -8.97 -3.22
CA ILE A 251 -4.80 -9.93 -4.19
C ILE A 251 -3.44 -10.48 -3.77
N HIS A 252 -2.54 -9.60 -3.27
CA HIS A 252 -1.19 -9.96 -2.84
C HIS A 252 -1.17 -11.05 -1.76
N SER A 253 -2.23 -11.20 -0.94
CA SER A 253 -2.34 -12.27 0.05
C SER A 253 -3.25 -13.43 -0.40
N SER A 254 -4.25 -13.16 -1.24
CA SER A 254 -5.21 -14.17 -1.71
C SER A 254 -4.63 -15.07 -2.82
N ASP A 255 -3.79 -14.52 -3.70
CA ASP A 255 -3.06 -15.23 -4.75
C ASP A 255 -1.62 -14.71 -4.85
N PRO A 256 -0.75 -15.01 -3.86
CA PRO A 256 0.59 -14.45 -3.79
C PRO A 256 1.48 -14.84 -4.98
N ASP A 257 1.28 -16.02 -5.57
CA ASP A 257 2.07 -16.46 -6.71
C ASP A 257 1.64 -15.74 -7.99
N GLY A 258 0.35 -15.68 -8.29
CA GLY A 258 -0.17 -14.93 -9.43
C GLY A 258 0.13 -13.43 -9.34
N PHE A 259 0.04 -12.86 -8.12
CA PHE A 259 0.44 -11.48 -7.87
C PHE A 259 1.93 -11.25 -8.15
N PHE A 260 2.79 -12.13 -7.64
CA PHE A 260 4.24 -12.07 -7.87
C PHE A 260 4.58 -12.12 -9.36
N ASP A 261 3.98 -13.05 -10.09
CA ASP A 261 4.25 -13.25 -11.53
C ASP A 261 3.83 -12.02 -12.36
N VAL A 262 2.66 -11.44 -12.09
CA VAL A 262 2.18 -10.28 -12.86
C VAL A 262 2.98 -9.02 -12.56
N VAL A 263 3.36 -8.81 -11.29
CA VAL A 263 4.16 -7.66 -10.88
C VAL A 263 5.58 -7.77 -11.43
N THR A 264 6.25 -8.91 -11.30
CA THR A 264 7.62 -9.11 -11.81
C THR A 264 7.68 -8.94 -13.32
N LYS A 265 6.73 -9.49 -14.07
CA LYS A 265 6.63 -9.29 -15.50
C LYS A 265 6.54 -7.81 -15.88
N PHE A 266 5.76 -7.02 -15.16
CA PHE A 266 5.68 -5.58 -15.39
C PHE A 266 6.98 -4.86 -15.03
N LEU A 267 7.61 -5.21 -13.90
CA LEU A 267 8.89 -4.63 -13.48
C LEU A 267 10.01 -4.89 -14.50
N ASP A 268 10.03 -6.05 -15.15
CA ASP A 268 10.98 -6.35 -16.22
C ASP A 268 10.84 -5.38 -17.39
N THR A 269 9.63 -5.01 -17.79
CA THR A 269 9.40 -4.04 -18.88
C THR A 269 9.89 -2.64 -18.53
N VAL A 270 9.77 -2.23 -17.27
CA VAL A 270 10.20 -0.92 -16.77
C VAL A 270 11.73 -0.82 -16.66
N SER A 271 12.40 -1.91 -16.25
CA SER A 271 13.85 -1.96 -16.10
C SER A 271 14.61 -1.86 -17.42
N ILE A 272 14.03 -2.32 -18.53
CA ILE A 272 14.65 -2.31 -19.87
C ILE A 272 14.54 -0.92 -20.52
N SER A 273 13.60 -0.10 -20.07
CA SER A 273 13.28 1.20 -20.69
C SER A 273 14.04 2.38 -20.04
N ALA A 274 14.91 2.13 -19.06
CA ALA A 274 15.76 3.08 -18.35
C ALA A 274 17.23 3.04 -18.87
#